data_bb8c0ae566e825d906c8f4ad5ac9cd5e
#
_entry.id   bb8c0ae566e825d906c8f4ad5ac9cd5e
#
_cell.length_a   1.000
_cell.length_b   1.000
_cell.length_c   1.000
_cell.angle_alpha   90.00
_cell.angle_beta   90.00
_cell.angle_gamma   90.00
#
_symmetry.space_group_name_H-M   'P 1'
#
loop_
_entity.id
_entity.type
_entity.pdbx_description
1 polymer ?
#
loop_
_entity_poly.entity_id
_entity_poly.type
_entity_poly.pdbx_seq_one_letter_code
_entity_poly.pdbx_strand_id
1 'polypeptide(L)'
;MTIFICLDDADGLAFNHRRQSRDRILCEHIAALSQKGVLRMNTSSFSLFSGINAPNICAEDDFMQHSQPADFCFLECADPTPYLGLASCLTVFRWNRRYPADLHFSVPEGWKKVRETEFEGSSHPTITQEDYVKCEN
;
A
#
# COMPACT_ATOMS: atom_id res chain seq x y z
N MET A 1 -0.39 -12.35 -5.10
CA MET A 1 0.32 -11.18 -4.58
C MET A 1 -0.69 -10.20 -4.01
N THR A 2 -0.35 -9.55 -2.92
CA THR A 2 -1.13 -8.47 -2.32
C THR A 2 -0.42 -7.16 -2.56
N ILE A 3 -1.14 -6.15 -3.06
CA ILE A 3 -0.61 -4.80 -3.24
C ILE A 3 -1.16 -3.92 -2.11
N PHE A 4 -0.26 -3.20 -1.42
CA PHE A 4 -0.60 -2.17 -0.44
C PHE A 4 -0.39 -0.80 -1.06
N ILE A 5 -1.40 0.07 -0.97
CA ILE A 5 -1.31 1.48 -1.38
C ILE A 5 -1.95 2.37 -0.33
N CYS A 6 -1.57 3.65 -0.34
CA CYS A 6 -2.16 4.68 0.52
C CYS A 6 -2.86 5.71 -0.36
N LEU A 7 -4.08 6.08 -0.01
CA LEU A 7 -4.86 7.08 -0.74
C LEU A 7 -5.43 8.12 0.22
N ASP A 8 -5.56 9.36 -0.27
CA ASP A 8 -6.25 10.42 0.47
C ASP A 8 -7.76 10.42 0.18
N ASP A 9 -8.48 11.41 0.69
CA ASP A 9 -9.94 11.49 0.56
C ASP A 9 -10.42 11.68 -0.87
N ALA A 10 -9.57 12.15 -1.76
CA ALA A 10 -9.88 12.37 -3.18
C ALA A 10 -9.21 11.34 -4.09
N ASP A 11 -8.87 10.16 -3.56
CA ASP A 11 -8.13 9.11 -4.27
C ASP A 11 -6.76 9.56 -4.76
N GLY A 12 -6.17 10.57 -4.10
CA GLY A 12 -4.80 11.01 -4.36
C GLY A 12 -3.80 9.99 -3.84
N LEU A 13 -2.76 9.72 -4.63
CA LEU A 13 -1.75 8.73 -4.31
C LEU A 13 -0.38 9.37 -4.08
N ALA A 14 -0.01 10.38 -4.88
CA ALA A 14 1.29 11.01 -4.83
C ALA A 14 1.21 12.44 -5.36
N PHE A 15 2.20 13.24 -5.00
CA PHE A 15 2.37 14.60 -5.51
C PHE A 15 3.83 14.82 -5.87
N ASN A 16 4.08 15.29 -7.09
CA ASN A 16 5.43 15.60 -7.58
C ASN A 16 6.41 14.44 -7.37
N HIS A 17 5.99 13.23 -7.71
CA HIS A 17 6.73 11.97 -7.57
C HIS A 17 7.11 11.63 -6.13
N ARG A 18 6.40 12.19 -5.14
CA ARG A 18 6.66 11.95 -3.73
C ARG A 18 5.41 11.45 -3.02
N ARG A 19 5.61 10.71 -1.93
CA ARG A 19 4.50 10.28 -1.09
C ARG A 19 3.79 11.50 -0.49
N GLN A 20 2.49 11.38 -0.30
CA GLN A 20 1.68 12.45 0.29
C GLN A 20 1.93 12.60 1.79
N SER A 21 2.15 11.49 2.48
CA SER A 21 2.31 11.47 3.93
C SER A 21 3.01 10.20 4.38
N ARG A 22 3.26 10.11 5.67
CA ARG A 22 3.83 8.93 6.30
C ARG A 22 3.30 8.78 7.72
N ASP A 23 3.33 7.57 8.23
CA ASP A 23 2.84 7.26 9.56
C ASP A 23 3.55 6.01 10.07
N ARG A 24 4.18 6.11 11.24
CA ARG A 24 4.96 5.01 11.78
C ARG A 24 4.09 3.81 12.14
N ILE A 25 2.92 4.05 12.72
CA ILE A 25 2.01 2.96 13.09
C ILE A 25 1.51 2.24 11.84
N LEU A 26 1.26 2.97 10.75
CA LEU A 26 0.93 2.35 9.47
C LEU A 26 2.05 1.41 9.01
N CYS A 27 3.30 1.84 9.09
CA CYS A 27 4.44 1.00 8.68
C CYS A 27 4.55 -0.26 9.56
N GLU A 28 4.35 -0.12 10.87
CA GLU A 28 4.30 -1.28 11.77
C GLU A 28 3.16 -2.22 11.42
N HIS A 29 2.01 -1.67 11.04
CA HIS A 29 0.84 -2.44 10.64
C HIS A 29 1.09 -3.21 9.33
N ILE A 30 1.69 -2.56 8.34
CA ILE A 30 2.10 -3.21 7.08
C ILE A 30 3.08 -4.35 7.36
N ALA A 31 4.06 -4.12 8.20
CA ALA A 31 5.02 -5.15 8.59
C ALA A 31 4.32 -6.35 9.23
N ALA A 32 3.36 -6.11 10.11
CA ALA A 32 2.60 -7.17 10.77
C ALA A 32 1.75 -7.96 9.77
N LEU A 33 1.09 -7.30 8.83
CA LEU A 33 0.25 -7.95 7.83
C LEU A 33 1.03 -8.85 6.88
N SER A 34 2.31 -8.55 6.67
CA SER A 34 3.16 -9.24 5.68
C SER A 34 4.12 -10.25 6.28
N GLN A 35 4.00 -10.57 7.58
CA GLN A 35 4.97 -11.43 8.29
C GLN A 35 5.19 -12.80 7.66
N LYS A 36 4.17 -13.35 6.99
CA LYS A 36 4.22 -14.72 6.43
C LYS A 36 4.81 -14.78 5.04
N GLY A 37 5.24 -13.67 4.47
CA GLY A 37 5.78 -13.62 3.12
C GLY A 37 6.87 -12.57 3.00
N VAL A 38 7.29 -12.33 1.77
CA VAL A 38 8.24 -11.26 1.45
C VAL A 38 7.47 -9.97 1.27
N LEU A 39 7.93 -8.91 1.92
CA LEU A 39 7.41 -7.56 1.74
C LEU A 39 8.36 -6.80 0.81
N ARG A 40 7.91 -6.53 -0.40
CA ARG A 40 8.71 -5.87 -1.44
C ARG A 40 8.35 -4.40 -1.54
N MET A 41 9.36 -3.59 -1.73
CA MET A 41 9.21 -2.13 -1.90
C MET A 41 10.47 -1.56 -2.55
N ASN A 42 10.39 -0.31 -3.00
CA ASN A 42 11.60 0.36 -3.47
C ASN A 42 12.44 0.88 -2.30
N THR A 43 13.64 1.35 -2.59
CA THR A 43 14.58 1.81 -1.56
C THR A 43 14.09 3.06 -0.83
N SER A 44 13.35 3.94 -1.52
CA SER A 44 12.75 5.14 -0.90
C SER A 44 11.70 4.75 0.15
N SER A 45 10.85 3.79 -0.16
CA SER A 45 9.84 3.30 0.79
C SER A 45 10.48 2.60 1.98
N PHE A 46 11.58 1.88 1.76
CA PHE A 46 12.29 1.16 2.82
C PHE A 46 12.74 2.10 3.93
N SER A 47 13.08 3.33 3.62
CA SER A 47 13.51 4.32 4.61
C SER A 47 12.45 4.57 5.70
N LEU A 48 11.16 4.34 5.40
CA LEU A 48 10.07 4.50 6.36
C LEU A 48 10.05 3.42 7.44
N PHE A 49 10.74 2.31 7.21
CA PHE A 49 10.72 1.14 8.10
C PHE A 49 11.92 1.09 9.05
N SER A 50 12.71 2.16 9.10
CA SER A 50 13.86 2.27 10.00
C SER A 50 13.43 2.07 11.46
N GLY A 51 14.08 1.16 12.16
CA GLY A 51 13.74 0.84 13.55
C GLY A 51 12.53 -0.08 13.72
N ILE A 52 11.90 -0.51 12.63
CA ILE A 52 10.80 -1.48 12.66
C ILE A 52 11.37 -2.87 12.41
N ASN A 53 10.98 -3.84 13.25
CA ASN A 53 11.41 -5.22 13.07
C ASN A 53 10.63 -5.89 11.94
N ALA A 54 11.21 -5.88 10.75
CA ALA A 54 10.62 -6.48 9.55
C ALA A 54 11.72 -7.14 8.72
N PRO A 55 12.23 -8.31 9.15
CA PRO A 55 13.33 -8.99 8.47
C PRO A 55 12.93 -9.54 7.09
N ASN A 56 11.65 -9.59 6.78
CA ASN A 56 11.10 -10.08 5.52
C ASN A 56 11.07 -9.02 4.41
N ILE A 57 11.55 -7.80 4.66
CA ILE A 57 11.57 -6.75 3.65
C ILE A 57 12.67 -7.02 2.63
N CYS A 58 12.30 -6.93 1.34
CA CYS A 58 13.23 -6.93 0.23
C CYS A 58 13.07 -5.60 -0.53
N ALA A 59 14.07 -4.73 -0.44
CA ALA A 59 14.02 -3.39 -1.02
C ALA A 59 14.85 -3.33 -2.30
N GLU A 60 14.19 -3.09 -3.43
CA GLU A 60 14.80 -2.98 -4.77
C GLU A 60 13.96 -2.02 -5.60
N ASP A 61 14.60 -1.16 -6.41
CA ASP A 61 13.84 -0.17 -7.19
C ASP A 61 13.00 -0.81 -8.30
N ASP A 62 13.36 -2.00 -8.77
CA ASP A 62 12.60 -2.77 -9.76
C ASP A 62 11.79 -3.90 -9.13
N PHE A 63 11.36 -3.74 -7.89
CA PHE A 63 10.76 -4.82 -7.08
C PHE A 63 9.52 -5.46 -7.73
N MET A 64 8.73 -4.72 -8.50
CA MET A 64 7.55 -5.30 -9.14
C MET A 64 7.92 -6.32 -10.23
N GLN A 65 9.09 -6.20 -10.84
CA GLN A 65 9.58 -7.16 -11.83
C GLN A 65 10.01 -8.49 -11.22
N HIS A 66 10.30 -8.49 -9.92
CA HIS A 66 10.75 -9.66 -9.17
C HIS A 66 9.68 -10.23 -8.24
N SER A 67 8.49 -9.66 -8.23
CA SER A 67 7.43 -10.10 -7.33
C SER A 67 6.91 -11.49 -7.68
N GLN A 68 6.54 -12.25 -6.65
CA GLN A 68 6.04 -13.60 -6.72
C GLN A 68 4.59 -13.67 -6.22
N PRO A 69 3.83 -14.73 -6.55
CA PRO A 69 2.40 -14.82 -6.18
C PRO A 69 2.11 -14.71 -4.69
N ALA A 70 3.03 -15.11 -3.82
CA ALA A 70 2.83 -15.05 -2.36
C ALA A 70 3.36 -13.77 -1.72
N ASP A 71 3.90 -12.83 -2.52
CA ASP A 71 4.52 -11.62 -2.00
C ASP A 71 3.50 -10.55 -1.63
N PHE A 72 3.95 -9.65 -0.76
CA PHE A 72 3.28 -8.39 -0.45
C PHE A 72 4.11 -7.27 -1.06
N CYS A 73 3.47 -6.35 -1.76
CA CYS A 73 4.16 -5.24 -2.43
C CYS A 73 3.60 -3.92 -1.93
N PHE A 74 4.46 -3.12 -1.28
CA PHE A 74 4.11 -1.78 -0.86
C PHE A 74 4.49 -0.81 -1.98
N LEU A 75 3.48 -0.28 -2.67
CA LEU A 75 3.64 0.55 -3.85
C LEU A 75 3.32 1.99 -3.51
N GLU A 76 4.35 2.84 -3.50
CA GLU A 76 4.20 4.29 -3.33
C GLU A 76 4.58 5.00 -4.62
N CYS A 77 3.94 6.13 -4.88
CA CYS A 77 4.33 7.06 -5.96
C CYS A 77 4.27 6.49 -7.38
N ALA A 78 3.60 5.37 -7.57
CA ALA A 78 3.42 4.75 -8.89
C ALA A 78 1.98 4.27 -9.04
N ASP A 79 1.46 4.37 -10.27
CA ASP A 79 0.13 3.89 -10.59
C ASP A 79 0.09 2.35 -10.47
N PRO A 80 -0.77 1.79 -9.60
CA PRO A 80 -0.87 0.34 -9.47
C PRO A 80 -1.56 -0.35 -10.65
N THR A 81 -2.24 0.39 -11.53
CA THR A 81 -3.04 -0.19 -12.61
C THR A 81 -2.30 -1.23 -13.45
N PRO A 82 -1.03 -1.00 -13.89
CA PRO A 82 -0.32 -2.00 -14.69
C PRO A 82 -0.08 -3.33 -13.98
N TYR A 83 -0.16 -3.35 -12.64
CA TYR A 83 0.18 -4.53 -11.84
C TYR A 83 -1.04 -5.25 -11.28
N LEU A 84 -2.24 -4.70 -11.45
CA LEU A 84 -3.46 -5.29 -10.89
C LEU A 84 -3.75 -6.68 -11.45
N GLY A 85 -3.31 -6.97 -12.68
CA GLY A 85 -3.45 -8.32 -13.25
C GLY A 85 -2.68 -9.40 -12.49
N LEU A 86 -1.62 -9.03 -11.79
CA LEU A 86 -0.78 -9.93 -11.01
C LEU A 86 -1.26 -10.08 -9.57
N ALA A 87 -2.11 -9.19 -9.10
CA ALA A 87 -2.54 -9.17 -7.71
C ALA A 87 -3.82 -9.99 -7.51
N SER A 88 -3.88 -10.72 -6.40
CA SER A 88 -5.10 -11.38 -5.94
C SER A 88 -5.85 -10.51 -4.92
N CYS A 89 -5.12 -9.67 -4.19
CA CYS A 89 -5.65 -8.77 -3.17
C CYS A 89 -5.08 -7.38 -3.35
N LEU A 90 -5.89 -6.37 -3.05
CA LEU A 90 -5.49 -4.97 -3.02
C LEU A 90 -5.93 -4.40 -1.68
N THR A 91 -4.98 -3.91 -0.89
CA THR A 91 -5.26 -3.28 0.39
C THR A 91 -5.00 -1.78 0.27
N VAL A 92 -6.01 -0.99 0.53
CA VAL A 92 -5.96 0.47 0.48
C VAL A 92 -5.98 1.00 1.91
N PHE A 93 -4.98 1.81 2.25
CA PHE A 93 -4.97 2.55 3.51
C PHE A 93 -5.39 3.98 3.22
N ARG A 94 -6.49 4.41 3.81
CA ARG A 94 -7.00 5.77 3.68
C ARG A 94 -6.44 6.63 4.80
N TRP A 95 -5.76 7.73 4.41
CA TRP A 95 -5.25 8.70 5.38
C TRP A 95 -6.37 9.40 6.16
N ASN A 96 -7.56 9.47 5.58
CA ASN A 96 -8.70 10.25 6.08
C ASN A 96 -8.37 11.74 6.19
N ARG A 97 -7.56 12.19 5.24
CA ARG A 97 -7.18 13.59 5.01
C ARG A 97 -7.07 13.82 3.52
N ARG A 98 -7.09 15.09 3.15
CA ARG A 98 -6.83 15.50 1.78
C ARG A 98 -5.45 16.14 1.70
N TYR A 99 -4.67 15.71 0.72
CA TYR A 99 -3.33 16.22 0.43
C TYR A 99 -3.24 16.69 -1.01
N PRO A 100 -2.26 17.56 -1.36
CA PRO A 100 -1.98 17.81 -2.77
C PRO A 100 -1.67 16.50 -3.50
N ALA A 101 -2.20 16.34 -4.71
CA ALA A 101 -1.98 15.15 -5.52
C ALA A 101 -2.00 15.52 -7.01
N ASP A 102 -1.09 14.91 -7.78
CA ASP A 102 -1.10 14.93 -9.24
C ASP A 102 -1.13 13.52 -9.83
N LEU A 103 -1.06 12.51 -8.97
CA LEU A 103 -1.30 11.12 -9.33
C LEU A 103 -2.47 10.60 -8.48
N HIS A 104 -3.49 10.07 -9.14
CA HIS A 104 -4.70 9.54 -8.51
C HIS A 104 -4.92 8.10 -8.93
N PHE A 105 -5.56 7.34 -8.06
CA PHE A 105 -5.96 5.97 -8.36
C PHE A 105 -7.28 5.66 -7.68
N SER A 106 -8.24 5.17 -8.45
CA SER A 106 -9.51 4.66 -7.93
C SER A 106 -9.57 3.16 -8.14
N VAL A 107 -10.05 2.42 -7.13
CA VAL A 107 -10.22 0.97 -7.27
C VAL A 107 -11.17 0.70 -8.42
N PRO A 108 -10.75 -0.03 -9.47
CA PRO A 108 -11.58 -0.22 -10.64
C PRO A 108 -12.73 -1.18 -10.39
N GLU A 109 -13.68 -1.19 -11.30
CA GLU A 109 -14.71 -2.23 -11.36
C GLU A 109 -14.03 -3.60 -11.50
N GLY A 110 -14.69 -4.63 -10.99
CA GLY A 110 -14.10 -5.96 -10.97
C GLY A 110 -13.35 -6.28 -9.67
N TRP A 111 -13.25 -5.32 -8.76
CA TRP A 111 -12.72 -5.52 -7.41
C TRP A 111 -13.82 -5.28 -6.38
N LYS A 112 -13.88 -6.14 -5.38
CA LYS A 112 -14.91 -6.10 -4.34
C LYS A 112 -14.26 -5.87 -2.98
N LYS A 113 -14.74 -4.87 -2.26
CA LYS A 113 -14.33 -4.66 -0.86
C LYS A 113 -14.93 -5.76 0.01
N VAL A 114 -14.09 -6.52 0.69
CA VAL A 114 -14.49 -7.62 1.55
C VAL A 114 -14.26 -7.34 3.03
N ARG A 115 -13.51 -6.28 3.35
CA ARG A 115 -13.19 -5.93 4.72
C ARG A 115 -12.85 -4.46 4.83
N GLU A 116 -13.26 -3.85 5.93
CA GLU A 116 -12.89 -2.49 6.28
C GLU A 116 -12.64 -2.42 7.78
N THR A 117 -11.49 -1.93 8.18
CA THR A 117 -11.12 -1.75 9.59
C THR A 117 -10.46 -0.39 9.76
N GLU A 118 -10.44 0.10 11.01
CA GLU A 118 -9.82 1.37 11.33
C GLU A 118 -8.81 1.17 12.47
N PHE A 119 -7.77 1.98 12.47
CA PHE A 119 -6.80 2.02 13.57
C PHE A 119 -6.25 3.43 13.73
N GLU A 120 -5.79 3.74 14.95
CA GLU A 120 -5.16 5.02 15.26
C GLU A 120 -3.73 5.02 14.72
N GLY A 121 -3.36 6.05 13.95
CA GLY A 121 -2.01 6.25 13.46
C GLY A 121 -1.15 7.05 14.45
N SER A 122 0.12 7.23 14.11
CA SER A 122 1.03 8.10 14.87
C SER A 122 0.93 9.57 14.44
N SER A 123 0.68 9.81 13.15
CA SER A 123 0.55 11.15 12.57
C SER A 123 -0.86 11.45 12.06
N HIS A 124 -1.76 10.49 12.16
CA HIS A 124 -3.15 10.57 11.69
C HIS A 124 -4.06 10.04 12.79
N PRO A 125 -5.15 10.76 13.13
CA PRO A 125 -6.07 10.28 14.17
C PRO A 125 -6.65 8.92 13.87
N THR A 126 -7.03 8.67 12.62
CA THR A 126 -7.63 7.40 12.19
C THR A 126 -7.17 7.09 10.77
N ILE A 127 -6.71 5.86 10.54
CA ILE A 127 -6.40 5.33 9.23
C ILE A 127 -7.39 4.20 8.96
N THR A 128 -7.99 4.18 7.77
CA THR A 128 -8.94 3.14 7.38
C THR A 128 -8.24 2.16 6.45
N GLN A 129 -8.30 0.87 6.77
CA GLN A 129 -7.82 -0.20 5.91
C GLN A 129 -9.00 -0.80 5.16
N GLU A 130 -8.92 -0.83 3.84
CA GLU A 130 -9.91 -1.44 2.97
C GLU A 130 -9.26 -2.57 2.19
N ASP A 131 -9.79 -3.78 2.33
CA ASP A 131 -9.28 -4.96 1.63
C ASP A 131 -10.21 -5.32 0.47
N TYR A 132 -9.64 -5.45 -0.71
CA TYR A 132 -10.35 -5.77 -1.95
C TYR A 132 -9.82 -7.08 -2.52
N VAL A 133 -10.72 -7.84 -3.13
CA VAL A 133 -10.38 -9.04 -3.91
C VAL A 133 -11.00 -8.92 -5.29
N LYS A 134 -10.44 -9.63 -6.28
CA LYS A 134 -11.02 -9.68 -7.62
C LYS A 134 -12.35 -10.39 -7.58
N CYS A 135 -13.34 -9.84 -8.27
CA CYS A 135 -14.60 -10.52 -8.48
C CYS A 135 -14.36 -11.73 -9.40
N GLU A 136 -14.92 -12.85 -9.04
CA GLU A 136 -14.93 -14.03 -9.91
C GLU A 136 -16.02 -13.88 -10.97
N ASN A 137 -15.72 -14.33 -12.18
CA ASN A 137 -16.68 -14.35 -13.28
C ASN A 137 -17.26 -15.75 -13.44
#